data_5aea33fd8226016cb10629c761b2f3a0
#
_entry.id   5aea33fd8226016cb10629c761b2f3a0
#
_cell.length_a   1.000
_cell.length_b   1.000
_cell.length_c   1.000
_cell.angle_alpha   90.00
_cell.angle_beta   90.00
_cell.angle_gamma   90.00
#
_symmetry.space_group_name_H-M   'P 1'
#
loop_
_entity.id
_entity.type
_entity.pdbx_description
1 polymer ?
#
loop_
_entity_poly.entity_id
_entity_poly.type
_entity_poly.pdbx_seq_one_letter_code
_entity_poly.pdbx_strand_id
1 'polypeptide(L)'
;MSARHPVFALLLLPLFALAQQQPGISPQALNTQAMAAYGSKDFATCARLLGQLVDDPALKPGASLVYNAACCQSLAGNPAAALALLDRASTLDTIAVANIEADADLAAARALPEWPTLRSTLIQREDARLAGLDRELRKELLARQVLDQDIRKRASAAGNPPPKALMDEWGRIDHGNTEWMKTVLARHGWPGKSLVGKDGASAAWLFVQHADMDKPFQKQAIALLEAAVAKGEAEGKDLAYLTDRILVGEDKPQRYGTQYHEVDGKLVPQPIEDREHVDARRAAVGLSTLAEYDRVMQANYRPPPGSVGTAAPGKPD
;
A
#
# COMPACT_ATOMS: atom_id res chain seq x y z
N MET A 1 -21.35 48.79 71.48
CA MET A 1 -20.20 47.88 71.06
C MET A 1 -20.76 46.84 70.17
N SER A 2 -20.57 47.01 68.84
CA SER A 2 -21.21 46.19 67.81
C SER A 2 -20.15 45.20 67.27
N ALA A 3 -20.45 43.93 67.50
CA ALA A 3 -19.56 42.82 66.98
C ALA A 3 -19.89 42.54 65.54
N ARG A 4 -18.88 42.75 64.63
CA ARG A 4 -18.97 42.42 63.24
C ARG A 4 -18.47 40.95 63.05
N HIS A 5 -19.35 40.11 62.47
CA HIS A 5 -19.01 38.79 62.08
C HIS A 5 -18.43 38.79 60.64
N PRO A 6 -17.37 38.09 60.34
CA PRO A 6 -16.87 37.95 58.95
C PRO A 6 -17.67 36.89 58.19
N VAL A 7 -18.17 37.25 57.02
CA VAL A 7 -18.79 36.36 56.04
C VAL A 7 -17.69 35.68 55.26
N PHE A 8 -17.57 34.38 55.40
CA PHE A 8 -16.71 33.54 54.53
C PHE A 8 -17.43 33.30 53.18
N ALA A 9 -16.94 33.90 52.12
CA ALA A 9 -17.36 33.59 50.76
C ALA A 9 -16.69 32.29 50.31
N LEU A 10 -17.47 31.23 50.13
CA LEU A 10 -17.02 29.97 49.49
C LEU A 10 -16.91 30.22 48.01
N LEU A 11 -15.67 30.28 47.50
CA LEU A 11 -15.36 30.26 46.05
C LEU A 11 -15.57 28.83 45.53
N LEU A 12 -16.67 28.57 44.85
CA LEU A 12 -16.89 27.38 44.04
C LEU A 12 -16.06 27.50 42.77
N LEU A 13 -14.93 26.81 42.73
CA LEU A 13 -14.17 26.59 41.50
C LEU A 13 -14.94 25.58 40.61
N PRO A 14 -15.16 25.91 39.32
CA PRO A 14 -15.74 24.91 38.43
C PRO A 14 -14.74 23.78 38.20
N LEU A 15 -15.14 22.56 38.53
CA LEU A 15 -14.46 21.35 38.09
C LEU A 15 -14.55 21.31 36.55
N PHE A 16 -13.48 21.70 35.86
CA PHE A 16 -13.29 21.31 34.47
C PHE A 16 -13.10 19.79 34.47
N ALA A 17 -14.14 19.06 34.09
CA ALA A 17 -14.05 17.67 33.71
C ALA A 17 -13.14 17.62 32.48
N LEU A 18 -11.90 17.17 32.68
CA LEU A 18 -11.03 16.68 31.61
C LEU A 18 -11.78 15.53 30.95
N ALA A 19 -12.47 15.80 29.85
CA ALA A 19 -12.95 14.76 28.96
C ALA A 19 -11.72 13.97 28.52
N GLN A 20 -11.52 12.80 29.11
CA GLN A 20 -10.58 11.81 28.60
C GLN A 20 -11.05 11.49 27.19
N GLN A 21 -10.35 12.00 26.19
CA GLN A 21 -10.49 11.54 24.82
C GLN A 21 -10.15 10.05 24.84
N GLN A 22 -11.15 9.23 24.65
CA GLN A 22 -10.91 7.81 24.36
C GLN A 22 -9.96 7.76 23.18
N PRO A 23 -8.92 6.92 23.20
CA PRO A 23 -8.01 6.77 22.06
C PRO A 23 -8.85 6.40 20.85
N GLY A 24 -8.98 7.33 19.90
CA GLY A 24 -9.72 7.11 18.65
C GLY A 24 -9.12 5.91 17.92
N ILE A 25 -9.97 5.12 17.28
CA ILE A 25 -9.52 4.01 16.42
C ILE A 25 -8.59 4.61 15.35
N SER A 26 -7.40 4.03 15.18
CA SER A 26 -6.44 4.53 14.18
C SER A 26 -7.01 4.44 12.76
N PRO A 27 -6.60 5.34 11.83
CA PRO A 27 -7.01 5.26 10.43
C PRO A 27 -6.76 3.90 9.79
N GLN A 28 -5.66 3.23 10.14
CA GLN A 28 -5.35 1.88 9.67
C GLN A 28 -6.35 0.84 10.19
N ALA A 29 -6.73 0.93 11.46
CA ALA A 29 -7.72 0.03 12.04
C ALA A 29 -9.11 0.24 11.44
N LEU A 30 -9.51 1.50 11.17
CA LEU A 30 -10.75 1.82 10.46
C LEU A 30 -10.77 1.22 9.05
N ASN A 31 -9.67 1.39 8.30
CA ASN A 31 -9.56 0.81 6.96
C ASN A 31 -9.63 -0.73 7.00
N THR A 32 -8.97 -1.37 7.95
CA THR A 32 -9.02 -2.83 8.13
C THR A 32 -10.45 -3.30 8.42
N GLN A 33 -11.18 -2.61 9.30
CA GLN A 33 -12.57 -2.91 9.61
C GLN A 33 -13.49 -2.70 8.39
N ALA A 34 -13.26 -1.65 7.61
CA ALA A 34 -14.00 -1.39 6.39
C ALA A 34 -13.81 -2.50 5.36
N MET A 35 -12.58 -2.99 5.17
CA MET A 35 -12.30 -4.11 4.26
C MET A 35 -12.89 -5.43 4.76
N ALA A 36 -12.93 -5.67 6.06
CA ALA A 36 -13.62 -6.81 6.64
C ALA A 36 -15.14 -6.74 6.39
N ALA A 37 -15.75 -5.56 6.57
CA ALA A 37 -17.15 -5.32 6.27
C ALA A 37 -17.47 -5.53 4.78
N TYR A 38 -16.60 -5.05 3.88
CA TYR A 38 -16.70 -5.33 2.45
C TYR A 38 -16.68 -6.83 2.16
N GLY A 39 -15.73 -7.57 2.72
CA GLY A 39 -15.62 -9.03 2.55
C GLY A 39 -16.83 -9.82 3.05
N SER A 40 -17.50 -9.33 4.12
CA SER A 40 -18.73 -9.90 4.65
C SER A 40 -20.00 -9.36 3.96
N LYS A 41 -19.87 -8.51 2.94
CA LYS A 41 -20.95 -7.84 2.21
C LYS A 41 -21.79 -6.89 3.07
N ASP A 42 -21.26 -6.42 4.20
CA ASP A 42 -21.85 -5.32 4.97
C ASP A 42 -21.39 -3.98 4.37
N PHE A 43 -21.96 -3.67 3.21
CA PHE A 43 -21.56 -2.49 2.44
C PHE A 43 -21.95 -1.18 3.12
N ALA A 44 -22.98 -1.16 3.95
CA ALA A 44 -23.36 0.01 4.72
C ALA A 44 -22.28 0.37 5.75
N THR A 45 -21.76 -0.61 6.48
CA THR A 45 -20.63 -0.41 7.39
C THR A 45 -19.37 -0.03 6.64
N CYS A 46 -19.06 -0.68 5.51
CA CYS A 46 -17.93 -0.31 4.66
C CYS A 46 -18.00 1.17 4.24
N ALA A 47 -19.12 1.61 3.67
CA ALA A 47 -19.33 2.98 3.21
C ALA A 47 -19.18 3.99 4.35
N ARG A 48 -19.72 3.69 5.53
CA ARG A 48 -19.62 4.55 6.71
C ARG A 48 -18.18 4.69 7.22
N LEU A 49 -17.43 3.58 7.32
CA LEU A 49 -16.06 3.57 7.83
C LEU A 49 -15.09 4.26 6.86
N LEU A 50 -15.20 3.97 5.55
CA LEU A 50 -14.39 4.65 4.55
C LEU A 50 -14.79 6.13 4.43
N GLY A 51 -16.08 6.49 4.59
CA GLY A 51 -16.53 7.87 4.66
C GLY A 51 -15.80 8.65 5.76
N GLN A 52 -15.68 8.08 6.97
CA GLN A 52 -14.93 8.71 8.07
C GLN A 52 -13.47 8.98 7.69
N LEU A 53 -12.82 8.07 6.96
CA LEU A 53 -11.43 8.25 6.54
C LEU A 53 -11.25 9.28 5.42
N VAL A 54 -12.15 9.31 4.45
CA VAL A 54 -12.03 10.22 3.32
C VAL A 54 -12.49 11.64 3.64
N ASP A 55 -13.33 11.82 4.66
CA ASP A 55 -13.87 13.13 5.07
C ASP A 55 -13.16 13.72 6.29
N ASP A 56 -12.22 13.01 6.89
CA ASP A 56 -11.41 13.53 7.99
C ASP A 56 -10.44 14.62 7.46
N PRO A 57 -10.58 15.88 7.90
CA PRO A 57 -9.74 16.99 7.44
C PRO A 57 -8.27 16.85 7.87
N ALA A 58 -7.98 16.03 8.90
CA ALA A 58 -6.62 15.77 9.36
C ALA A 58 -5.89 14.75 8.46
N LEU A 59 -6.63 13.99 7.66
CA LEU A 59 -6.10 13.00 6.76
C LEU A 59 -5.97 13.56 5.34
N LYS A 60 -5.00 13.04 4.58
CA LYS A 60 -4.85 13.31 3.15
C LYS A 60 -5.10 11.99 2.40
N PRO A 61 -6.36 11.62 2.16
CA PRO A 61 -6.68 10.36 1.52
C PRO A 61 -6.13 10.34 0.09
N GLY A 62 -5.48 9.24 -0.28
CA GLY A 62 -5.09 8.99 -1.68
C GLY A 62 -6.28 8.57 -2.55
N ALA A 63 -6.12 8.68 -3.87
CA ALA A 63 -7.17 8.36 -4.83
C ALA A 63 -7.75 6.95 -4.66
N SER A 64 -6.92 5.95 -4.35
CA SER A 64 -7.37 4.57 -4.14
C SER A 64 -8.32 4.42 -2.96
N LEU A 65 -8.07 5.13 -1.84
CA LEU A 65 -8.97 5.10 -0.69
C LEU A 65 -10.33 5.73 -1.02
N VAL A 66 -10.32 6.85 -1.76
CA VAL A 66 -11.54 7.54 -2.20
C VAL A 66 -12.30 6.69 -3.22
N TYR A 67 -11.60 5.98 -4.11
CA TYR A 67 -12.19 5.03 -5.05
C TYR A 67 -12.87 3.85 -4.32
N ASN A 68 -12.21 3.25 -3.35
CA ASN A 68 -12.79 2.17 -2.54
C ASN A 68 -14.03 2.65 -1.77
N ALA A 69 -14.03 3.90 -1.29
CA ALA A 69 -15.22 4.49 -0.69
C ALA A 69 -16.37 4.64 -1.70
N ALA A 70 -16.06 4.98 -2.96
CA ALA A 70 -17.07 5.04 -4.02
C ALA A 70 -17.69 3.65 -4.30
N CYS A 71 -16.88 2.59 -4.36
CA CYS A 71 -17.36 1.21 -4.50
C CYS A 71 -18.32 0.84 -3.36
N CYS A 72 -17.91 1.07 -2.11
CA CYS A 72 -18.77 0.78 -0.94
C CYS A 72 -20.07 1.60 -0.95
N GLN A 73 -20.03 2.89 -1.34
CA GLN A 73 -21.24 3.72 -1.46
C GLN A 73 -22.19 3.19 -2.56
N SER A 74 -21.65 2.82 -3.72
CA SER A 74 -22.45 2.25 -4.81
C SER A 74 -23.17 0.96 -4.37
N LEU A 75 -22.43 0.04 -3.73
CA LEU A 75 -22.96 -1.23 -3.21
C LEU A 75 -23.93 -1.05 -2.03
N ALA A 76 -23.76 0.01 -1.24
CA ALA A 76 -24.66 0.37 -0.13
C ALA A 76 -25.96 1.05 -0.59
N GLY A 77 -26.18 1.21 -1.92
CA GLY A 77 -27.38 1.84 -2.46
C GLY A 77 -27.32 3.37 -2.54
N ASN A 78 -26.13 3.96 -2.47
CA ASN A 78 -25.89 5.40 -2.55
C ASN A 78 -25.12 5.78 -3.84
N PRO A 79 -25.64 5.48 -5.05
CA PRO A 79 -24.88 5.63 -6.29
C PRO A 79 -24.50 7.07 -6.62
N ALA A 80 -25.29 8.06 -6.21
CA ALA A 80 -24.93 9.47 -6.40
C ALA A 80 -23.72 9.89 -5.57
N ALA A 81 -23.61 9.41 -4.31
CA ALA A 81 -22.42 9.62 -3.50
C ALA A 81 -21.18 8.95 -4.10
N ALA A 82 -21.37 7.76 -4.72
CA ALA A 82 -20.29 7.08 -5.44
C ALA A 82 -19.76 7.92 -6.60
N LEU A 83 -20.64 8.53 -7.44
CA LEU A 83 -20.21 9.43 -8.51
C LEU A 83 -19.40 10.64 -7.99
N ALA A 84 -19.84 11.26 -6.90
CA ALA A 84 -19.11 12.38 -6.28
C ALA A 84 -17.71 11.96 -5.78
N LEU A 85 -17.59 10.76 -5.22
CA LEU A 85 -16.30 10.21 -4.79
C LEU A 85 -15.40 9.86 -5.99
N LEU A 86 -15.94 9.33 -7.08
CA LEU A 86 -15.18 9.08 -8.32
C LEU A 86 -14.64 10.38 -8.91
N ASP A 87 -15.46 11.43 -8.95
CA ASP A 87 -15.02 12.78 -9.35
C ASP A 87 -13.86 13.25 -8.48
N ARG A 88 -14.03 13.20 -7.15
CA ARG A 88 -12.98 13.56 -6.18
C ARG A 88 -11.71 12.72 -6.34
N ALA A 89 -11.82 11.40 -6.45
CA ALA A 89 -10.68 10.51 -6.63
C ALA A 89 -9.86 10.87 -7.87
N SER A 90 -10.54 11.19 -8.98
CA SER A 90 -9.90 11.60 -10.23
C SER A 90 -9.16 12.94 -10.14
N THR A 91 -9.45 13.79 -9.15
CA THR A 91 -8.66 15.01 -8.90
C THR A 91 -7.36 14.73 -8.17
N LEU A 92 -7.29 13.62 -7.42
CA LEU A 92 -6.13 13.25 -6.61
C LEU A 92 -5.06 12.50 -7.41
N ASP A 93 -5.48 11.57 -8.30
CA ASP A 93 -4.56 10.81 -9.14
C ASP A 93 -5.24 10.32 -10.42
N THR A 94 -4.45 9.70 -11.33
CA THR A 94 -4.99 9.06 -12.52
C THR A 94 -5.83 7.85 -12.15
N ILE A 95 -7.08 7.85 -12.59
CA ILE A 95 -7.96 6.70 -12.52
C ILE A 95 -8.33 6.34 -13.96
N ALA A 96 -7.96 5.13 -14.37
CA ALA A 96 -8.32 4.66 -15.70
C ALA A 96 -9.85 4.49 -15.78
N VAL A 97 -10.48 5.20 -16.71
CA VAL A 97 -11.93 5.13 -16.91
C VAL A 97 -12.37 3.70 -17.25
N ALA A 98 -11.53 2.98 -18.00
CA ALA A 98 -11.76 1.56 -18.32
C ALA A 98 -11.90 0.68 -17.07
N ASN A 99 -11.15 0.98 -15.99
CA ASN A 99 -11.28 0.25 -14.74
C ASN A 99 -12.62 0.53 -14.06
N ILE A 100 -13.06 1.79 -14.04
CA ILE A 100 -14.39 2.17 -13.52
C ILE A 100 -15.50 1.47 -14.32
N GLU A 101 -15.35 1.38 -15.64
CA GLU A 101 -16.34 0.73 -16.53
C GLU A 101 -16.40 -0.79 -16.33
N ALA A 102 -15.27 -1.43 -16.03
CA ALA A 102 -15.19 -2.86 -15.77
C ALA A 102 -15.57 -3.25 -14.33
N ASP A 103 -15.56 -2.31 -13.40
CA ASP A 103 -15.79 -2.58 -11.98
C ASP A 103 -17.28 -2.85 -11.70
N ALA A 104 -17.60 -4.08 -11.29
CA ALA A 104 -18.97 -4.50 -10.99
C ALA A 104 -19.58 -3.73 -9.81
N ASP A 105 -18.78 -3.31 -8.83
CA ASP A 105 -19.22 -2.58 -7.65
C ASP A 105 -19.83 -1.22 -8.00
N LEU A 106 -19.41 -0.64 -9.12
CA LEU A 106 -19.86 0.66 -9.62
C LEU A 106 -21.03 0.59 -10.60
N ALA A 107 -21.62 -0.59 -10.82
CA ALA A 107 -22.69 -0.76 -11.78
C ALA A 107 -23.90 0.17 -11.51
N ALA A 108 -24.31 0.31 -10.25
CA ALA A 108 -25.40 1.20 -9.87
C ALA A 108 -25.07 2.69 -10.10
N ALA A 109 -23.84 3.10 -9.83
CA ALA A 109 -23.36 4.46 -10.09
C ALA A 109 -23.35 4.77 -11.60
N ARG A 110 -22.88 3.83 -12.42
CA ARG A 110 -22.86 3.99 -13.89
C ARG A 110 -24.26 4.00 -14.53
N ALA A 111 -25.28 3.50 -13.85
CA ALA A 111 -26.65 3.54 -14.33
C ALA A 111 -27.34 4.90 -14.13
N LEU A 112 -26.74 5.84 -13.40
CA LEU A 112 -27.29 7.17 -13.19
C LEU A 112 -27.20 8.04 -14.43
N PRO A 113 -28.17 8.95 -14.66
CA PRO A 113 -28.15 9.91 -15.79
C PRO A 113 -26.92 10.82 -15.82
N GLU A 114 -26.27 11.07 -14.68
CA GLU A 114 -25.11 11.92 -14.54
C GLU A 114 -23.81 11.24 -14.99
N TRP A 115 -23.80 9.91 -15.08
CA TRP A 115 -22.60 9.16 -15.43
C TRP A 115 -21.95 9.58 -16.76
N PRO A 116 -22.68 9.75 -17.88
CA PRO A 116 -22.06 10.14 -19.16
C PRO A 116 -21.28 11.47 -19.07
N THR A 117 -21.78 12.43 -18.29
CA THR A 117 -21.12 13.73 -18.08
C THR A 117 -19.86 13.55 -17.25
N LEU A 118 -19.95 12.84 -16.13
CA LEU A 118 -18.79 12.53 -15.30
C LEU A 118 -17.74 11.73 -16.08
N ARG A 119 -18.16 10.70 -16.81
CA ARG A 119 -17.28 9.91 -17.67
C ARG A 119 -16.45 10.77 -18.63
N SER A 120 -17.08 11.74 -19.27
CA SER A 120 -16.38 12.66 -20.18
C SER A 120 -15.33 13.49 -19.45
N THR A 121 -15.66 13.98 -18.25
CA THR A 121 -14.73 14.71 -17.39
C THR A 121 -13.54 13.83 -16.96
N LEU A 122 -13.81 12.58 -16.58
CA LEU A 122 -12.77 11.61 -16.17
C LEU A 122 -11.81 11.31 -17.32
N ILE A 123 -12.32 11.09 -18.53
CA ILE A 123 -11.49 10.88 -19.74
C ILE A 123 -10.59 12.09 -19.99
N GLN A 124 -11.13 13.29 -19.93
CA GLN A 124 -10.33 14.51 -20.13
C GLN A 124 -9.20 14.64 -19.08
N ARG A 125 -9.49 14.34 -17.80
CA ARG A 125 -8.47 14.35 -16.74
C ARG A 125 -7.43 13.26 -16.92
N GLU A 126 -7.85 12.05 -17.30
CA GLU A 126 -6.94 10.94 -17.60
C GLU A 126 -6.01 11.32 -18.76
N ASP A 127 -6.56 11.82 -19.88
CA ASP A 127 -5.79 12.25 -21.03
C ASP A 127 -4.82 13.39 -20.72
N ALA A 128 -5.25 14.37 -19.93
CA ALA A 128 -4.39 15.47 -19.49
C ALA A 128 -3.20 14.99 -18.66
N ARG A 129 -3.41 14.01 -17.77
CA ARG A 129 -2.34 13.44 -16.93
C ARG A 129 -1.41 12.52 -17.70
N LEU A 130 -1.93 11.85 -18.73
CA LEU A 130 -1.13 10.97 -19.59
C LEU A 130 -0.49 11.76 -20.76
N ALA A 131 -0.75 13.07 -20.87
CA ALA A 131 -0.12 13.90 -21.86
C ALA A 131 1.41 13.97 -21.64
N GLY A 132 2.17 13.71 -22.70
CA GLY A 132 3.63 13.70 -22.64
C GLY A 132 4.26 12.41 -22.09
N LEU A 133 3.48 11.45 -21.60
CA LEU A 133 4.00 10.13 -21.21
C LEU A 133 4.16 9.22 -22.42
N ASP A 134 5.11 8.29 -22.32
CA ASP A 134 5.20 7.13 -23.21
C ASP A 134 4.08 6.14 -22.85
N ARG A 135 2.92 6.33 -23.51
CA ARG A 135 1.70 5.56 -23.23
C ARG A 135 1.85 4.08 -23.57
N GLU A 136 2.63 3.74 -24.61
CA GLU A 136 2.83 2.35 -25.01
C GLU A 136 3.73 1.63 -24.01
N LEU A 137 4.85 2.23 -23.60
CA LEU A 137 5.70 1.68 -22.56
C LEU A 137 4.95 1.52 -21.23
N ARG A 138 4.17 2.54 -20.83
CA ARG A 138 3.33 2.47 -19.64
C ARG A 138 2.32 1.34 -19.71
N LYS A 139 1.63 1.18 -20.82
CA LYS A 139 0.65 0.12 -21.06
C LYS A 139 1.27 -1.27 -20.92
N GLU A 140 2.46 -1.48 -21.52
CA GLU A 140 3.18 -2.74 -21.41
C GLU A 140 3.64 -3.03 -19.96
N LEU A 141 4.16 -2.02 -19.25
CA LEU A 141 4.51 -2.12 -17.83
C LEU A 141 3.32 -2.58 -17.00
N LEU A 142 2.16 -1.94 -17.15
CA LEU A 142 0.97 -2.27 -16.37
C LEU A 142 0.39 -3.65 -16.74
N ALA A 143 0.40 -4.03 -18.01
CA ALA A 143 -0.05 -5.36 -18.44
C ALA A 143 0.80 -6.48 -17.84
N ARG A 144 2.12 -6.32 -17.84
CA ARG A 144 3.05 -7.25 -17.21
C ARG A 144 2.91 -7.29 -15.70
N GLN A 145 2.64 -6.15 -15.06
CA GLN A 145 2.38 -6.09 -13.62
C GLN A 145 1.16 -6.92 -13.21
N VAL A 146 0.09 -6.91 -14.03
CA VAL A 146 -1.09 -7.75 -13.77
C VAL A 146 -0.70 -9.23 -13.72
N LEU A 147 0.06 -9.72 -14.70
CA LEU A 147 0.51 -11.11 -14.74
C LEU A 147 1.46 -11.46 -13.58
N ASP A 148 2.39 -10.55 -13.27
CA ASP A 148 3.32 -10.68 -12.15
C ASP A 148 2.60 -10.81 -10.80
N GLN A 149 1.57 -10.02 -10.58
CA GLN A 149 0.82 -10.05 -9.32
C GLN A 149 -0.20 -11.20 -9.26
N ASP A 150 -0.79 -11.58 -10.40
CA ASP A 150 -1.72 -12.71 -10.47
C ASP A 150 -1.03 -14.03 -10.10
N ILE A 151 0.14 -14.32 -10.68
CA ILE A 151 0.85 -15.58 -10.38
C ILE A 151 1.22 -15.67 -8.90
N ARG A 152 1.60 -14.55 -8.26
CA ARG A 152 1.90 -14.50 -6.82
C ARG A 152 0.68 -14.76 -5.95
N LYS A 153 -0.47 -14.19 -6.30
CA LYS A 153 -1.74 -14.45 -5.63
C LYS A 153 -2.14 -15.92 -5.74
N ARG A 154 -2.05 -16.48 -6.94
CA ARG A 154 -2.37 -17.90 -7.20
C ARG A 154 -1.43 -18.83 -6.44
N ALA A 155 -0.15 -18.54 -6.44
CA ALA A 155 0.85 -19.32 -5.70
C ALA A 155 0.60 -19.27 -4.19
N SER A 156 0.35 -18.09 -3.63
CA SER A 156 0.03 -17.91 -2.20
C SER A 156 -1.26 -18.64 -1.79
N ALA A 157 -2.28 -18.65 -2.66
CA ALA A 157 -3.53 -19.35 -2.39
C ALA A 157 -3.42 -20.88 -2.49
N ALA A 158 -2.45 -21.38 -3.27
CA ALA A 158 -2.27 -22.82 -3.52
C ALA A 158 -1.50 -23.55 -2.41
N GLY A 159 -0.94 -22.83 -1.43
CA GLY A 159 -0.22 -23.37 -0.29
C GLY A 159 1.28 -23.03 -0.28
N ASN A 160 2.00 -23.57 0.71
CA ASN A 160 3.44 -23.35 0.89
C ASN A 160 4.14 -24.69 1.13
N PRO A 161 4.99 -25.19 0.21
CA PRO A 161 5.30 -24.56 -1.10
C PRO A 161 4.14 -24.68 -2.11
N PRO A 162 4.06 -23.76 -3.10
CA PRO A 162 3.09 -23.87 -4.18
C PRO A 162 3.36 -25.11 -5.05
N PRO A 163 2.36 -25.62 -5.79
CA PRO A 163 2.57 -26.69 -6.76
C PRO A 163 3.65 -26.36 -7.79
N LYS A 164 4.44 -27.35 -8.18
CA LYS A 164 5.57 -27.18 -9.12
C LYS A 164 5.18 -26.44 -10.41
N ALA A 165 4.01 -26.74 -10.99
CA ALA A 165 3.54 -26.08 -12.20
C ALA A 165 3.37 -24.54 -12.02
N LEU A 166 2.88 -24.09 -10.86
CA LEU A 166 2.80 -22.66 -10.54
C LEU A 166 4.17 -22.05 -10.30
N MET A 167 5.09 -22.78 -9.68
CA MET A 167 6.48 -22.30 -9.51
C MET A 167 7.19 -22.14 -10.85
N ASP A 168 6.99 -23.09 -11.77
CA ASP A 168 7.57 -23.04 -13.12
C ASP A 168 6.95 -21.87 -13.94
N GLU A 169 5.66 -21.62 -13.79
CA GLU A 169 4.97 -20.47 -14.42
C GLU A 169 5.49 -19.15 -13.84
N TRP A 170 5.61 -19.06 -12.52
CA TRP A 170 6.16 -17.91 -11.81
C TRP A 170 7.58 -17.59 -12.31
N GLY A 171 8.47 -18.59 -12.31
CA GLY A 171 9.84 -18.41 -12.80
C GLY A 171 9.91 -17.94 -14.25
N ARG A 172 9.01 -18.40 -15.13
CA ARG A 172 8.95 -17.92 -16.52
C ARG A 172 8.48 -16.47 -16.62
N ILE A 173 7.51 -16.05 -15.79
CA ILE A 173 7.03 -14.67 -15.75
C ILE A 173 8.14 -13.75 -15.25
N ASP A 174 8.80 -14.09 -14.13
CA ASP A 174 9.88 -13.26 -13.56
C ASP A 174 11.07 -13.17 -14.53
N HIS A 175 11.47 -14.27 -15.15
CA HIS A 175 12.52 -14.25 -16.16
C HIS A 175 12.15 -13.39 -17.36
N GLY A 176 10.94 -13.56 -17.91
CA GLY A 176 10.46 -12.76 -19.03
C GLY A 176 10.38 -11.27 -18.72
N ASN A 177 9.95 -10.91 -17.52
CA ASN A 177 9.94 -9.51 -17.05
C ASN A 177 11.36 -8.97 -16.85
N THR A 178 12.28 -9.78 -16.32
CA THR A 178 13.69 -9.40 -16.14
C THR A 178 14.37 -9.10 -17.49
N GLU A 179 14.27 -10.03 -18.45
CA GLU A 179 14.87 -9.83 -19.77
C GLU A 179 14.30 -8.62 -20.51
N TRP A 180 12.98 -8.45 -20.42
CA TRP A 180 12.34 -7.28 -21.02
C TRP A 180 12.79 -5.98 -20.33
N MET A 181 12.85 -5.94 -18.98
CA MET A 181 13.32 -4.77 -18.22
C MET A 181 14.76 -4.38 -18.56
N LYS A 182 15.65 -5.34 -18.84
CA LYS A 182 17.00 -5.04 -19.32
C LYS A 182 16.95 -4.20 -20.62
N THR A 183 16.05 -4.55 -21.54
CA THR A 183 15.89 -3.80 -22.80
C THR A 183 15.32 -2.40 -22.55
N VAL A 184 14.38 -2.27 -21.61
CA VAL A 184 13.80 -0.98 -21.22
C VAL A 184 14.87 -0.07 -20.59
N LEU A 185 15.64 -0.60 -19.61
CA LEU A 185 16.70 0.17 -18.95
C LEU A 185 17.82 0.56 -19.93
N ALA A 186 18.18 -0.29 -20.87
CA ALA A 186 19.20 0.02 -21.89
C ALA A 186 18.74 1.13 -22.83
N ARG A 187 17.43 1.21 -23.16
CA ARG A 187 16.87 2.16 -24.10
C ARG A 187 16.52 3.51 -23.47
N HIS A 188 15.96 3.49 -22.27
CA HIS A 188 15.34 4.66 -21.63
C HIS A 188 16.04 5.12 -20.36
N GLY A 189 17.00 4.33 -19.84
CA GLY A 189 17.41 4.47 -18.44
C GLY A 189 16.28 4.02 -17.50
N TRP A 190 16.22 4.59 -16.29
CA TRP A 190 15.12 4.29 -15.38
C TRP A 190 13.81 4.90 -15.91
N PRO A 191 12.75 4.11 -16.14
CA PRO A 191 11.47 4.64 -16.59
C PRO A 191 10.73 5.30 -15.43
N GLY A 192 11.05 6.58 -15.20
CA GLY A 192 10.55 7.38 -14.09
C GLY A 192 9.14 7.91 -14.30
N LYS A 193 8.66 8.66 -13.30
CA LYS A 193 7.29 9.20 -13.26
C LYS A 193 6.98 10.12 -14.43
N SER A 194 7.94 10.88 -14.90
CA SER A 194 7.76 11.79 -16.06
C SER A 194 7.67 11.04 -17.38
N LEU A 195 8.22 9.83 -17.48
CA LEU A 195 8.17 9.03 -18.71
C LEU A 195 6.93 8.13 -18.75
N VAL A 196 6.58 7.45 -17.65
CA VAL A 196 5.54 6.40 -17.65
C VAL A 196 4.45 6.59 -16.58
N GLY A 197 4.42 7.72 -15.90
CA GLY A 197 3.52 7.95 -14.77
C GLY A 197 3.95 7.21 -13.49
N LYS A 198 3.30 7.50 -12.37
CA LYS A 198 3.63 6.87 -11.08
C LYS A 198 3.43 5.37 -11.09
N ASP A 199 2.34 4.92 -11.67
CA ASP A 199 1.97 3.50 -11.76
C ASP A 199 2.92 2.72 -12.65
N GLY A 200 3.29 3.25 -13.83
CA GLY A 200 4.31 2.65 -14.69
C GLY A 200 5.69 2.59 -14.02
N ALA A 201 6.10 3.65 -13.31
CA ALA A 201 7.36 3.68 -12.57
C ALA A 201 7.38 2.65 -11.42
N SER A 202 6.25 2.47 -10.73
CA SER A 202 6.09 1.45 -9.69
C SER A 202 6.15 0.03 -10.28
N ALA A 203 5.54 -0.20 -11.46
CA ALA A 203 5.62 -1.49 -12.14
C ALA A 203 7.06 -1.82 -12.58
N ALA A 204 7.79 -0.83 -13.11
CA ALA A 204 9.19 -0.99 -13.48
C ALA A 204 10.07 -1.39 -12.28
N TRP A 205 9.89 -0.71 -11.14
CA TRP A 205 10.57 -1.07 -9.89
C TRP A 205 10.25 -2.51 -9.45
N LEU A 206 8.98 -2.90 -9.54
CA LEU A 206 8.53 -4.23 -9.14
C LEU A 206 9.26 -5.35 -9.92
N PHE A 207 9.45 -5.17 -11.23
CA PHE A 207 10.16 -6.16 -12.04
C PHE A 207 11.65 -6.26 -11.71
N VAL A 208 12.29 -5.14 -11.40
CA VAL A 208 13.68 -5.16 -10.92
C VAL A 208 13.77 -5.81 -9.56
N GLN A 209 12.82 -5.54 -8.65
CA GLN A 209 12.78 -6.18 -7.34
C GLN A 209 12.57 -7.70 -7.44
N HIS A 210 11.78 -8.16 -8.42
CA HIS A 210 11.50 -9.57 -8.62
C HIS A 210 12.54 -10.32 -9.48
N ALA A 211 13.58 -9.64 -9.95
CA ALA A 211 14.69 -10.23 -10.69
C ALA A 211 15.67 -11.01 -9.79
N ASP A 212 15.15 -11.81 -8.84
CA ASP A 212 15.96 -12.50 -7.83
C ASP A 212 16.95 -13.51 -8.41
N MET A 213 16.65 -14.05 -9.59
CA MET A 213 17.52 -14.98 -10.30
C MET A 213 18.64 -14.29 -11.07
N ASP A 214 18.66 -12.94 -11.12
CA ASP A 214 19.67 -12.14 -11.80
C ASP A 214 20.20 -11.02 -10.89
N LYS A 215 20.97 -11.41 -9.90
CA LYS A 215 21.60 -10.47 -8.95
C LYS A 215 22.51 -9.41 -9.62
N PRO A 216 23.31 -9.75 -10.66
CA PRO A 216 24.05 -8.75 -11.41
C PRO A 216 23.16 -7.66 -12.01
N PHE A 217 22.00 -8.03 -12.57
CA PHE A 217 21.04 -7.07 -13.11
C PHE A 217 20.45 -6.16 -12.02
N GLN A 218 20.04 -6.71 -10.87
CA GLN A 218 19.56 -5.90 -9.74
C GLN A 218 20.60 -4.87 -9.30
N LYS A 219 21.89 -5.24 -9.25
CA LYS A 219 23.00 -4.33 -8.89
C LYS A 219 23.26 -3.24 -9.93
N GLN A 220 23.05 -3.52 -11.21
CA GLN A 220 23.14 -2.50 -12.25
C GLN A 220 21.96 -1.54 -12.18
N ALA A 221 20.77 -2.08 -12.00
CA ALA A 221 19.53 -1.31 -11.96
C ALA A 221 19.44 -0.37 -10.75
N ILE A 222 20.00 -0.74 -9.58
CA ILE A 222 19.92 0.09 -8.37
C ILE A 222 20.59 1.45 -8.56
N ALA A 223 21.70 1.54 -9.30
CA ALA A 223 22.36 2.82 -9.59
C ALA A 223 21.47 3.75 -10.44
N LEU A 224 20.69 3.18 -11.38
CA LEU A 224 19.72 3.94 -12.15
C LEU A 224 18.54 4.39 -11.29
N LEU A 225 18.09 3.53 -10.36
CA LEU A 225 17.03 3.86 -9.40
C LEU A 225 17.48 4.97 -8.44
N GLU A 226 18.69 4.93 -7.92
CA GLU A 226 19.28 6.00 -7.08
C GLU A 226 19.26 7.35 -7.80
N ALA A 227 19.74 7.37 -9.04
CA ALA A 227 19.72 8.57 -9.86
C ALA A 227 18.29 9.07 -10.14
N ALA A 228 17.33 8.16 -10.31
CA ALA A 228 15.92 8.50 -10.49
C ALA A 228 15.30 9.06 -9.20
N VAL A 229 15.59 8.47 -8.03
CA VAL A 229 15.14 8.99 -6.72
C VAL A 229 15.66 10.40 -6.48
N ALA A 230 16.94 10.66 -6.76
CA ALA A 230 17.55 11.99 -6.62
C ALA A 230 16.87 13.06 -7.49
N LYS A 231 16.24 12.66 -8.61
CA LYS A 231 15.48 13.53 -9.53
C LYS A 231 13.99 13.60 -9.22
N GLY A 232 13.49 12.87 -8.20
CA GLY A 232 12.07 12.77 -7.90
C GLY A 232 11.28 11.84 -8.85
N GLU A 233 11.99 11.12 -9.73
CA GLU A 233 11.42 10.22 -10.74
C GLU A 233 11.06 8.82 -10.19
N ALA A 234 11.53 8.47 -8.99
CA ALA A 234 11.21 7.24 -8.27
C ALA A 234 11.02 7.52 -6.77
N GLU A 235 10.50 6.55 -6.04
CA GLU A 235 10.25 6.69 -4.60
C GLU A 235 11.47 6.22 -3.77
N GLY A 236 11.83 6.98 -2.74
CA GLY A 236 12.92 6.61 -1.83
C GLY A 236 12.70 5.26 -1.14
N LYS A 237 11.44 4.94 -0.80
CA LYS A 237 11.07 3.64 -0.23
C LYS A 237 11.41 2.47 -1.17
N ASP A 238 11.21 2.65 -2.48
CA ASP A 238 11.48 1.61 -3.49
C ASP A 238 12.97 1.29 -3.55
N LEU A 239 13.81 2.33 -3.46
CA LEU A 239 15.26 2.19 -3.33
C LEU A 239 15.64 1.44 -2.05
N ALA A 240 15.01 1.75 -0.92
CA ALA A 240 15.27 1.07 0.34
C ALA A 240 14.94 -0.42 0.30
N TYR A 241 13.78 -0.80 -0.28
CA TYR A 241 13.40 -2.19 -0.44
C TYR A 241 14.37 -2.96 -1.34
N LEU A 242 14.76 -2.39 -2.48
CA LEU A 242 15.70 -3.04 -3.39
C LEU A 242 17.12 -3.14 -2.78
N THR A 243 17.57 -2.11 -2.05
CA THR A 243 18.85 -2.13 -1.34
C THR A 243 18.91 -3.29 -0.35
N ASP A 244 17.92 -3.40 0.52
CA ASP A 244 17.88 -4.45 1.53
C ASP A 244 17.79 -5.84 0.89
N ARG A 245 17.00 -5.99 -0.18
CA ARG A 245 16.87 -7.26 -0.91
C ARG A 245 18.20 -7.72 -1.52
N ILE A 246 18.97 -6.79 -2.09
CA ILE A 246 20.30 -7.08 -2.62
C ILE A 246 21.24 -7.47 -1.49
N LEU A 247 21.27 -6.70 -0.39
CA LEU A 247 22.15 -6.98 0.76
C LEU A 247 21.86 -8.34 1.38
N VAL A 248 20.59 -8.64 1.66
CA VAL A 248 20.18 -9.95 2.19
C VAL A 248 20.49 -11.09 1.22
N GLY A 249 20.31 -10.86 -0.08
CA GLY A 249 20.69 -11.82 -1.11
C GLY A 249 22.22 -12.05 -1.24
N GLU A 250 23.05 -11.25 -0.56
CA GLU A 250 24.51 -11.37 -0.42
C GLU A 250 24.95 -11.81 0.98
N ASP A 251 24.02 -12.27 1.81
CA ASP A 251 24.26 -12.62 3.23
C ASP A 251 24.80 -11.44 4.06
N LYS A 252 24.45 -10.20 3.67
CA LYS A 252 24.85 -8.97 4.37
C LYS A 252 23.71 -8.41 5.22
N PRO A 253 24.01 -7.71 6.32
CA PRO A 253 23.00 -6.97 7.07
C PRO A 253 22.31 -5.93 6.19
N GLN A 254 20.99 -5.86 6.30
CA GLN A 254 20.18 -4.86 5.61
C GLN A 254 20.27 -3.48 6.27
N ARG A 255 19.95 -2.42 5.53
CA ARG A 255 20.06 -1.03 6.02
C ARG A 255 18.79 -0.47 6.63
N TYR A 256 17.63 -0.89 6.10
CA TYR A 256 16.34 -0.28 6.41
C TYR A 256 15.40 -1.23 7.14
N GLY A 257 15.70 -2.51 7.26
CA GLY A 257 14.85 -3.48 7.96
C GLY A 257 13.57 -3.82 7.19
N THR A 258 13.65 -3.93 5.86
CA THR A 258 12.49 -4.23 5.01
C THR A 258 12.31 -5.72 4.72
N GLN A 259 13.35 -6.53 4.90
CA GLN A 259 13.36 -7.96 4.62
C GLN A 259 13.20 -8.77 5.90
N TYR A 260 12.30 -9.75 5.85
CA TYR A 260 11.94 -10.62 6.98
C TYR A 260 12.12 -12.09 6.60
N HIS A 261 12.28 -12.93 7.60
CA HIS A 261 12.26 -14.39 7.46
C HIS A 261 11.48 -15.01 8.62
N GLU A 262 11.10 -16.26 8.46
CA GLU A 262 10.38 -16.99 9.50
C GLU A 262 11.37 -17.70 10.43
N VAL A 263 11.15 -17.53 11.73
CA VAL A 263 11.83 -18.28 12.79
C VAL A 263 10.78 -18.73 13.78
N ASP A 264 10.66 -20.05 14.00
CA ASP A 264 9.73 -20.65 14.95
C ASP A 264 8.28 -20.16 14.82
N GLY A 265 7.79 -20.04 13.58
CA GLY A 265 6.42 -19.60 13.28
C GLY A 265 6.18 -18.09 13.46
N LYS A 266 7.24 -17.28 13.58
CA LYS A 266 7.16 -15.83 13.68
C LYS A 266 8.00 -15.18 12.59
N LEU A 267 7.52 -14.06 12.06
CA LEU A 267 8.33 -13.21 11.19
C LEU A 267 9.31 -12.40 12.03
N VAL A 268 10.59 -12.49 11.69
CA VAL A 268 11.64 -11.64 12.30
C VAL A 268 12.39 -10.90 11.19
N PRO A 269 12.81 -9.65 11.40
CA PRO A 269 13.63 -8.97 10.42
C PRO A 269 14.98 -9.66 10.27
N GLN A 270 15.48 -9.76 9.03
CA GLN A 270 16.87 -10.14 8.77
C GLN A 270 17.84 -9.20 9.54
N PRO A 271 19.10 -9.61 9.80
CA PRO A 271 20.06 -8.75 10.49
C PRO A 271 20.11 -7.34 9.92
N ILE A 272 20.12 -6.32 10.78
CA ILE A 272 20.10 -4.90 10.40
C ILE A 272 21.42 -4.26 10.83
N GLU A 273 22.08 -3.58 9.87
CA GLU A 273 23.24 -2.75 10.11
C GLU A 273 22.85 -1.56 11.01
N ASP A 274 23.65 -1.30 12.06
CA ASP A 274 23.42 -0.15 12.94
C ASP A 274 21.94 0.05 13.29
N ARG A 275 21.37 -0.91 14.03
CA ARG A 275 19.94 -0.98 14.35
C ARG A 275 19.45 0.25 15.12
N GLU A 276 20.32 0.89 15.92
CA GLU A 276 19.94 2.06 16.72
C GLU A 276 19.52 3.26 15.87
N HIS A 277 20.12 3.42 14.68
CA HIS A 277 19.84 4.54 13.77
C HIS A 277 18.95 4.15 12.59
N VAL A 278 18.32 2.96 12.61
CA VAL A 278 17.48 2.48 11.50
C VAL A 278 16.31 3.41 11.21
N ASP A 279 15.65 3.94 12.24
CA ASP A 279 14.46 4.79 12.05
C ASP A 279 14.81 6.14 11.42
N ALA A 280 15.99 6.70 11.69
CA ALA A 280 16.47 7.89 10.99
C ALA A 280 16.68 7.61 9.49
N ARG A 281 17.29 6.47 9.14
CA ARG A 281 17.46 6.06 7.74
C ARG A 281 16.10 5.80 7.05
N ARG A 282 15.18 5.17 7.75
CA ARG A 282 13.82 4.91 7.25
C ARG A 282 13.06 6.20 6.96
N ALA A 283 13.09 7.14 7.90
CA ALA A 283 12.44 8.46 7.72
C ALA A 283 13.00 9.22 6.51
N ALA A 284 14.32 9.17 6.28
CA ALA A 284 14.97 9.84 5.15
C ALA A 284 14.48 9.34 3.77
N VAL A 285 13.94 8.14 3.70
CA VAL A 285 13.40 7.53 2.45
C VAL A 285 11.88 7.39 2.46
N GLY A 286 11.20 7.99 3.43
CA GLY A 286 9.73 8.00 3.51
C GLY A 286 9.11 6.68 4.03
N LEU A 287 9.86 5.88 4.77
CA LEU A 287 9.36 4.68 5.45
C LEU A 287 8.90 5.03 6.88
N SER A 288 7.88 4.32 7.37
CA SER A 288 7.47 4.35 8.79
C SER A 288 8.57 3.79 9.69
N THR A 289 8.47 3.99 11.01
CA THR A 289 9.41 3.38 11.97
C THR A 289 9.46 1.87 11.83
N LEU A 290 10.59 1.26 12.22
CA LEU A 290 10.74 -0.19 12.19
C LEU A 290 9.67 -0.88 13.05
N ALA A 291 9.37 -0.31 14.22
CA ALA A 291 8.34 -0.85 15.12
C ALA A 291 6.93 -0.81 14.52
N GLU A 292 6.59 0.22 13.74
CA GLU A 292 5.32 0.29 13.01
C GLU A 292 5.28 -0.73 11.88
N TYR A 293 6.36 -0.84 11.13
CA TYR A 293 6.46 -1.80 10.04
C TYR A 293 6.39 -3.25 10.57
N ASP A 294 7.08 -3.56 11.67
CA ASP A 294 7.02 -4.88 12.32
C ASP A 294 5.59 -5.24 12.71
N ARG A 295 4.84 -4.32 13.31
CA ARG A 295 3.40 -4.54 13.60
C ARG A 295 2.59 -4.89 12.36
N VAL A 296 2.84 -4.22 11.24
CA VAL A 296 2.17 -4.51 9.97
C VAL A 296 2.55 -5.89 9.44
N MET A 297 3.84 -6.25 9.50
CA MET A 297 4.33 -7.56 9.07
C MET A 297 3.70 -8.68 9.91
N GLN A 298 3.68 -8.56 11.24
CA GLN A 298 3.06 -9.55 12.14
C GLN A 298 1.55 -9.66 11.91
N ALA A 299 0.85 -8.54 11.72
CA ALA A 299 -0.60 -8.54 11.50
C ALA A 299 -1.00 -9.23 10.18
N ASN A 300 -0.17 -9.16 9.17
CA ASN A 300 -0.42 -9.75 7.85
C ASN A 300 0.16 -11.17 7.70
N TYR A 301 0.99 -11.60 8.64
CA TYR A 301 1.59 -12.92 8.59
C TYR A 301 0.54 -14.01 8.86
N ARG A 302 0.57 -15.03 8.03
CA ARG A 302 -0.21 -16.26 8.20
C ARG A 302 0.77 -17.43 8.18
N PRO A 303 1.08 -18.04 9.34
CA PRO A 303 2.00 -19.18 9.39
C PRO A 303 1.46 -20.33 8.54
N PRO A 304 2.33 -21.10 7.90
CA PRO A 304 1.93 -22.29 7.14
C PRO A 304 1.10 -23.24 8.01
N PRO A 305 0.09 -23.93 7.43
CA PRO A 305 -0.65 -24.95 8.16
C PRO A 305 0.30 -26.01 8.75
N GLY A 306 0.28 -26.19 10.08
CA GLY A 306 1.13 -27.14 10.78
C GLY A 306 2.40 -26.56 11.43
N SER A 307 2.71 -25.27 11.26
CA SER A 307 3.85 -24.60 11.91
C SER A 307 3.58 -24.12 13.34
N VAL A 308 2.37 -24.27 13.85
CA VAL A 308 2.07 -23.99 15.27
C VAL A 308 2.71 -25.09 16.11
N GLY A 309 3.80 -24.72 16.79
CA GLY A 309 4.64 -25.61 17.54
C GLY A 309 3.85 -26.58 18.44
N THR A 310 4.07 -27.85 18.25
CA THR A 310 3.91 -28.81 19.32
C THR A 310 4.91 -28.41 20.41
N ALA A 311 4.41 -27.78 21.47
CA ALA A 311 5.16 -27.67 22.72
C ALA A 311 5.63 -29.10 23.06
N ALA A 312 6.93 -29.32 23.05
CA ALA A 312 7.48 -30.59 23.50
C ALA A 312 6.97 -30.84 24.91
N PRO A 313 6.41 -32.02 25.21
CA PRO A 313 6.01 -32.33 26.59
C PRO A 313 7.27 -32.25 27.44
N GLY A 314 7.21 -31.42 28.47
CA GLY A 314 8.28 -31.32 29.47
C GLY A 314 8.68 -32.70 29.95
N LYS A 315 9.99 -33.00 29.96
CA LYS A 315 10.52 -34.16 30.66
C LYS A 315 10.11 -34.03 32.14
N PRO A 316 9.51 -35.06 32.71
CA PRO A 316 9.38 -35.11 34.19
C PRO A 316 10.78 -35.32 34.78
N ASP A 317 11.08 -34.56 35.83
CA ASP A 317 12.25 -34.74 36.69
C ASP A 317 12.25 -36.10 37.40
#